data_3ebafcd83eb94d851c542bfddb8b3f71
#
_entry.id   3ebafcd83eb94d851c542bfddb8b3f71
#
_cell.length_a   1.000
_cell.length_b   1.000
_cell.length_c   1.000
_cell.angle_alpha   90.00
_cell.angle_beta   90.00
_cell.angle_gamma   90.00
#
_symmetry.space_group_name_H-M   'P 1'
#
loop_
_entity.id
_entity.type
_entity.pdbx_description
1 polymer ?
#
loop_
_entity_poly.entity_id
_entity_poly.type
_entity_poly.pdbx_seq_one_letter_code
_entity_poly.pdbx_strand_id
1 'polypeptide(L)'
;VDKPVMIIGASYGALGTSRAQAHLRQVLDSPELRARIMPSSEFMLGHSLQAFDDQGNLTDQQKATKLDGLFKDFQVFVEITKKLKNANATTYEEVREMDWEKL
;
A
#
# COMPACT_ATOMS: atom_id res chain seq x y z
N VAL A 1 -10.36 9.18 6.84
CA VAL A 1 -10.92 9.54 5.54
C VAL A 1 -9.81 10.11 4.66
N ASP A 2 -9.69 9.61 3.45
CA ASP A 2 -8.72 10.04 2.43
C ASP A 2 -7.25 9.83 2.82
N LYS A 3 -6.97 9.10 3.89
CA LYS A 3 -5.58 8.81 4.28
C LYS A 3 -4.98 7.76 3.36
N PRO A 4 -3.77 7.97 2.80
CA PRO A 4 -3.11 6.96 1.99
C PRO A 4 -2.67 5.78 2.85
N VAL A 5 -2.90 4.57 2.35
CA VAL A 5 -2.61 3.33 3.07
C VAL A 5 -1.97 2.32 2.14
N MET A 6 -0.94 1.64 2.63
CA MET A 6 -0.35 0.46 2.01
C MET A 6 -0.51 -0.72 2.97
N ILE A 7 -0.87 -1.88 2.44
CA ILE A 7 -1.10 -3.08 3.25
C ILE A 7 -0.04 -4.12 2.93
N ILE A 8 0.65 -4.59 3.96
CA ILE A 8 1.58 -5.71 3.87
C ILE A 8 1.31 -6.66 5.04
N GLY A 9 1.85 -7.86 4.99
CA GLY A 9 1.66 -8.79 6.09
C GLY A 9 2.68 -9.91 6.10
N ALA A 10 2.80 -10.55 7.25
CA ALA A 10 3.67 -11.70 7.47
C ALA A 10 2.94 -12.76 8.31
N SER A 11 3.26 -14.03 8.09
CA SER A 11 2.70 -15.13 8.86
C SER A 11 3.69 -16.28 8.98
N TYR A 12 3.42 -17.18 9.91
CA TYR A 12 4.25 -18.39 10.07
C TYR A 12 4.04 -19.39 8.92
N GLY A 13 2.86 -19.41 8.31
CA GLY A 13 2.52 -20.34 7.25
C GLY A 13 2.90 -19.86 5.86
N ALA A 14 2.54 -20.62 4.84
CA ALA A 14 2.90 -20.35 3.46
C ALA A 14 2.08 -19.24 2.81
N LEU A 15 0.85 -19.00 3.28
CA LEU A 15 -0.09 -18.08 2.61
C LEU A 15 0.15 -16.61 2.91
N GLY A 16 0.91 -16.27 3.97
CA GLY A 16 1.39 -14.91 4.20
C GLY A 16 0.33 -13.85 4.43
N THR A 17 -0.79 -14.20 5.08
CA THR A 17 -1.84 -13.23 5.48
C THR A 17 -2.78 -12.74 4.35
N SER A 18 -2.87 -13.46 3.23
CA SER A 18 -3.70 -13.03 2.09
C SER A 18 -5.14 -12.73 2.47
N ARG A 19 -5.77 -13.60 3.29
CA ARG A 19 -7.15 -13.42 3.72
C ARG A 19 -7.30 -12.20 4.65
N ALA A 20 -6.37 -12.04 5.60
CA ALA A 20 -6.40 -10.90 6.52
C ALA A 20 -6.25 -9.58 5.76
N GLN A 21 -5.38 -9.53 4.75
CA GLN A 21 -5.22 -8.33 3.93
C GLN A 21 -6.49 -8.02 3.14
N ALA A 22 -7.15 -9.04 2.58
CA ALA A 22 -8.40 -8.85 1.85
C ALA A 22 -9.49 -8.27 2.75
N HIS A 23 -9.64 -8.79 3.97
CA HIS A 23 -10.61 -8.27 4.94
C HIS A 23 -10.30 -6.84 5.36
N LEU A 24 -9.03 -6.54 5.60
CA LEU A 24 -8.61 -5.18 5.97
C LEU A 24 -8.92 -4.18 4.86
N ARG A 25 -8.72 -4.56 3.59
CA ARG A 25 -9.08 -3.70 2.46
C ARG A 25 -10.57 -3.37 2.47
N GLN A 26 -11.43 -4.35 2.73
CA GLN A 26 -12.87 -4.13 2.81
C GLN A 26 -13.24 -3.16 3.92
N VAL A 27 -12.63 -3.29 5.09
CA VAL A 27 -12.88 -2.38 6.22
C VAL A 27 -12.43 -0.96 5.90
N LEU A 28 -11.23 -0.80 5.36
CA LEU A 28 -10.67 0.52 5.05
C LEU A 28 -11.40 1.22 3.92
N ASP A 29 -12.00 0.45 3.00
CA ASP A 29 -12.75 0.99 1.87
C ASP A 29 -14.21 1.31 2.23
N SER A 30 -14.63 1.05 3.47
CA SER A 30 -16.00 1.31 3.90
C SER A 30 -16.33 2.81 3.86
N PRO A 31 -17.63 3.18 3.69
CA PRO A 31 -18.02 4.59 3.62
C PRO A 31 -17.62 5.41 4.86
N GLU A 32 -17.53 4.78 6.01
CA GLU A 32 -17.16 5.44 7.27
C GLU A 32 -15.67 5.80 7.32
N LEU A 33 -14.79 4.95 6.76
CA LEU A 33 -13.35 5.15 6.80
C LEU A 33 -12.80 5.78 5.54
N ARG A 34 -13.20 5.31 4.38
CA ARG A 34 -12.82 5.81 3.06
C ARG A 34 -11.33 6.11 2.95
N ALA A 35 -10.50 5.15 3.38
CA ALA A 35 -9.06 5.26 3.21
C ALA A 35 -8.69 5.11 1.73
N ARG A 36 -7.62 5.76 1.32
CA ARG A 36 -7.08 5.60 -0.04
C ARG A 36 -6.04 4.50 -0.01
N ILE A 37 -6.44 3.29 -0.44
CA ILE A 37 -5.56 2.13 -0.43
C ILE A 37 -4.76 2.09 -1.73
N MET A 38 -3.44 1.99 -1.62
CA MET A 38 -2.58 1.93 -2.79
C MET A 38 -2.89 0.69 -3.62
N PRO A 39 -3.28 0.85 -4.91
CA PRO A 39 -3.49 -0.30 -5.80
C PRO A 39 -2.13 -0.85 -6.24
N SER A 40 -1.74 -1.98 -5.69
CA SER A 40 -0.45 -2.59 -5.99
C SER A 40 -0.52 -4.09 -5.83
N SER A 41 0.56 -4.77 -6.20
CA SER A 41 0.74 -6.16 -5.87
C SER A 41 0.78 -6.32 -4.36
N GLU A 42 0.09 -7.32 -3.84
CA GLU A 42 0.12 -7.62 -2.43
C GLU A 42 1.51 -8.11 -2.00
N PHE A 43 1.98 -7.67 -0.85
CA PHE A 43 3.17 -8.21 -0.24
C PHE A 43 2.75 -9.11 0.92
N MET A 44 3.07 -10.39 0.80
CA MET A 44 2.73 -11.41 1.79
C MET A 44 3.98 -12.22 2.12
N LEU A 45 4.49 -12.05 3.34
CA LEU A 45 5.65 -12.78 3.79
C LEU A 45 5.20 -14.05 4.51
N GLY A 46 5.34 -15.20 3.84
CA GLY A 46 5.14 -16.51 4.47
C GLY A 46 6.39 -16.96 5.21
N HIS A 47 6.24 -17.98 6.04
CA HIS A 47 7.35 -18.58 6.80
C HIS A 47 8.20 -17.54 7.53
N SER A 48 7.56 -16.66 8.29
CA SER A 48 8.20 -15.50 8.90
C SER A 48 9.30 -15.85 9.89
N LEU A 49 9.25 -17.04 10.52
CA LEU A 49 10.30 -17.47 11.45
C LEU A 49 11.64 -17.74 10.75
N GLN A 50 11.63 -18.09 9.47
CA GLN A 50 12.83 -18.35 8.68
C GLN A 50 13.18 -17.22 7.72
N ALA A 51 12.42 -16.12 7.75
CA ALA A 51 12.53 -15.07 6.74
C ALA A 51 13.63 -14.04 7.04
N PHE A 52 14.13 -14.01 8.26
CA PHE A 52 15.09 -13.00 8.72
C PHE A 52 16.40 -13.62 9.16
N ASP A 53 17.51 -12.89 8.96
CA ASP A 53 18.81 -13.30 9.50
C ASP A 53 18.96 -12.82 10.97
N ASP A 54 20.16 -13.09 11.56
CA ASP A 54 20.42 -12.73 12.96
C ASP A 54 20.41 -11.21 13.21
N GLN A 55 20.53 -10.41 12.15
CA GLN A 55 20.54 -8.96 12.22
C GLN A 55 19.18 -8.35 11.90
N GLY A 56 18.15 -9.19 11.65
CA GLY A 56 16.81 -8.73 11.37
C GLY A 56 16.56 -8.36 9.92
N ASN A 57 17.46 -8.73 8.99
CA ASN A 57 17.29 -8.47 7.57
C ASN A 57 16.59 -9.63 6.88
N LEU A 58 15.77 -9.32 5.86
CA LEU A 58 15.15 -10.35 5.03
C LEU A 58 16.22 -11.12 4.25
N THR A 59 16.16 -12.45 4.31
CA THR A 59 17.12 -13.32 3.62
C THR A 59 16.81 -13.53 2.15
N ASP A 60 15.53 -13.39 1.75
CA ASP A 60 15.12 -13.50 0.34
C ASP A 60 15.28 -12.16 -0.36
N GLN A 61 16.25 -12.07 -1.26
CA GLN A 61 16.55 -10.83 -1.98
C GLN A 61 15.42 -10.38 -2.89
N GLN A 62 14.65 -11.31 -3.47
CA GLN A 62 13.52 -10.94 -4.29
C GLN A 62 12.43 -10.26 -3.46
N LYS A 63 12.16 -10.78 -2.27
CA LYS A 63 11.18 -10.18 -1.36
C LYS A 63 11.67 -8.84 -0.82
N ALA A 64 12.94 -8.72 -0.48
CA ALA A 64 13.51 -7.46 -0.03
C ALA A 64 13.44 -6.39 -1.12
N THR A 65 13.75 -6.73 -2.36
CA THR A 65 13.66 -5.82 -3.49
C THR A 65 12.21 -5.41 -3.76
N LYS A 66 11.28 -6.36 -3.69
CA LYS A 66 9.85 -6.07 -3.88
C LYS A 66 9.33 -5.11 -2.81
N LEU A 67 9.69 -5.35 -1.55
CA LEU A 67 9.26 -4.49 -0.44
C LEU A 67 9.82 -3.08 -0.58
N ASP A 68 11.08 -2.95 -0.94
CA ASP A 68 11.70 -1.65 -1.16
C ASP A 68 11.00 -0.89 -2.30
N GLY A 69 10.69 -1.58 -3.40
CA GLY A 69 9.94 -1.00 -4.51
C GLY A 69 8.54 -0.55 -4.09
N LEU A 70 7.86 -1.34 -3.26
CA LEU A 70 6.54 -0.97 -2.74
C LEU A 70 6.58 0.28 -1.86
N PHE A 71 7.62 0.44 -1.03
CA PHE A 71 7.79 1.64 -0.23
C PHE A 71 8.02 2.87 -1.10
N LYS A 72 8.81 2.75 -2.14
CA LYS A 72 9.03 3.85 -3.09
C LYS A 72 7.75 4.23 -3.81
N ASP A 73 6.99 3.23 -4.27
CA ASP A 73 5.69 3.46 -4.90
C ASP A 73 4.71 4.12 -3.93
N PHE A 74 4.73 3.71 -2.67
CA PHE A 74 3.88 4.31 -1.64
C PHE A 74 4.21 5.77 -1.41
N GLN A 75 5.48 6.15 -1.42
CA GLN A 75 5.86 7.55 -1.30
C GLN A 75 5.29 8.39 -2.43
N VAL A 76 5.33 7.87 -3.67
CA VAL A 76 4.69 8.53 -4.82
C VAL A 76 3.17 8.60 -4.63
N PHE A 77 2.56 7.52 -4.17
CA PHE A 77 1.12 7.47 -3.91
C PHE A 77 0.69 8.51 -2.86
N VAL A 78 1.47 8.69 -1.80
CA VAL A 78 1.23 9.70 -0.78
C VAL A 78 1.23 11.10 -1.40
N GLU A 79 2.20 11.39 -2.25
CA GLU A 79 2.29 12.70 -2.91
C GLU A 79 1.12 12.95 -3.86
N ILE A 80 0.71 11.94 -4.63
CA ILE A 80 -0.46 12.04 -5.51
C ILE A 80 -1.73 12.31 -4.69
N THR A 81 -1.93 11.56 -3.61
CA THR A 81 -3.09 11.71 -2.73
C THR A 81 -3.16 13.10 -2.12
N LYS A 82 -2.01 13.62 -1.72
CA LYS A 82 -1.89 14.97 -1.16
C LYS A 82 -2.26 16.04 -2.19
N LYS A 83 -1.79 15.90 -3.42
CA LYS A 83 -2.12 16.82 -4.51
C LYS A 83 -3.61 16.81 -4.83
N LEU A 84 -4.23 15.64 -4.89
CA LEU A 84 -5.67 15.51 -5.11
C LEU A 84 -6.47 16.19 -4.00
N LYS A 85 -6.06 16.03 -2.75
CA LYS A 85 -6.72 16.67 -1.61
C LYS A 85 -6.60 18.19 -1.69
N ASN A 86 -5.41 18.69 -2.00
CA ASN A 86 -5.16 20.14 -2.11
C ASN A 86 -5.96 20.77 -3.25
N ALA A 87 -6.20 20.03 -4.33
CA ALA A 87 -6.97 20.48 -5.47
C ALA A 87 -8.49 20.30 -5.29
N ASN A 88 -8.93 19.68 -4.17
CA ASN A 88 -10.34 19.36 -3.89
C ASN A 88 -10.99 18.48 -4.98
N ALA A 89 -10.19 17.69 -5.69
CA ALA A 89 -10.70 16.80 -6.73
C ALA A 89 -11.32 15.56 -6.07
N THR A 90 -12.61 15.30 -6.31
CA THR A 90 -13.35 14.18 -5.73
C THR A 90 -13.95 13.24 -6.77
N THR A 91 -13.95 13.61 -8.03
CA THR A 91 -14.46 12.78 -9.12
C THR A 91 -13.38 12.53 -10.16
N TYR A 92 -13.57 11.49 -10.99
CA TYR A 92 -12.65 11.20 -12.08
C TYR A 92 -12.62 12.32 -13.12
N GLU A 93 -13.74 13.01 -13.34
CA GLU A 93 -13.79 14.14 -14.26
C GLU A 93 -12.93 15.30 -13.76
N GLU A 94 -13.04 15.64 -12.49
CA GLU A 94 -12.23 16.69 -11.87
C GLU A 94 -10.74 16.34 -11.97
N VAL A 95 -10.38 15.08 -11.74
CA VAL A 95 -8.99 14.62 -11.83
C VAL A 95 -8.47 14.75 -13.25
N ARG A 96 -9.28 14.40 -14.27
CA ARG A 96 -8.87 14.54 -15.67
C ARG A 96 -8.66 15.99 -16.12
N GLU A 97 -9.44 16.91 -15.57
CA GLU A 97 -9.37 18.32 -15.91
C GLU A 97 -8.29 19.08 -15.16
N MET A 98 -7.64 18.46 -14.19
CA MET A 98 -6.58 19.10 -13.40
C MET A 98 -5.33 19.34 -14.26
N ASP A 99 -4.68 20.46 -14.00
CA ASP A 99 -3.35 20.72 -14.55
C ASP A 99 -2.31 20.13 -13.61
N TRP A 100 -1.86 18.91 -13.92
CA TRP A 100 -0.94 18.17 -13.08
C TRP A 100 0.44 18.84 -12.94
N GLU A 101 0.81 19.67 -13.88
CA GLU A 101 2.08 20.39 -13.82
C GLU A 101 2.08 21.50 -12.76
N LYS A 102 0.90 22.02 -12.43
CA LYS A 102 0.73 23.09 -11.43
C LYS A 102 0.48 22.60 -10.02
N LEU A 103 0.35 21.29 -9.84
CA LEU A 103 0.04 20.71 -8.53
C LEU A 103 1.28 20.42 -7.68
#